data_834ca402df6f1d33e7c1e818e73f92a3
#
_entry.id   834ca402df6f1d33e7c1e818e73f92a3
#
_cell.length_a   1.000
_cell.length_b   1.000
_cell.length_c   1.000
_cell.angle_alpha   90.00
_cell.angle_beta   90.00
_cell.angle_gamma   90.00
#
_symmetry.space_group_name_H-M   'P 1'
#
loop_
_entity.id
_entity.type
_entity.pdbx_description
1 polymer ?
#
loop_
_entity_poly.entity_id
_entity_poly.type
_entity_poly.pdbx_seq_one_letter_code
_entity_poly.pdbx_strand_id
1 'polypeptide(L)'
;MKTAADIIKSNSNRIMKSWEDRVKNEISASQISSNLALRNQLPNVLDDISEILTRYDGFLEVERNEKYNEIIKNSLDHGRHRATSSHYTVKQILQEYVIFHRVLTEVLEENEVYSKEVGIVLKYTLETAMLTSASSFSDSLQEMREKLIGALAHDIRNPISAAYFALDIIDPEDDKERIKKLKSMGLGSLKKALELVEGLLDAISIKAGEGITLNFEAIDIIEEIKWVCEEANQIYLNEVILQSNTKDSFGVFDGTAIRRVVENLVTNAIKYGARDEPVRVILEDSHEEIVIRVHNEGESIDEKHQTEIFEFLKRGRETDNSRLESWGMGLTIVKSVAIAHGGKVDLKSTDAHGTTFSLSLKKYFNEPGKVRTKLNYSEK
;
A
#
# COMPACT_ATOMS: atom_id res chain seq x y z
N MET A 1 32.90 32.48 3.68
CA MET A 1 32.64 31.05 3.93
C MET A 1 32.37 30.74 5.40
N LYS A 2 33.32 30.98 6.34
CA LYS A 2 33.05 30.75 7.79
C LYS A 2 31.78 31.44 8.31
N THR A 3 31.61 32.70 7.93
CA THR A 3 30.39 33.48 8.32
C THR A 3 29.10 32.84 7.80
N ALA A 4 29.12 32.29 6.58
CA ALA A 4 27.96 31.56 6.03
C ALA A 4 27.70 30.27 6.81
N ALA A 5 28.74 29.52 7.17
CA ALA A 5 28.65 28.34 8.03
C ALA A 5 28.05 28.65 9.40
N ASP A 6 28.50 29.74 10.04
CA ASP A 6 27.99 30.19 11.35
C ASP A 6 26.50 30.60 11.26
N ILE A 7 26.12 31.28 10.19
CA ILE A 7 24.71 31.64 9.94
C ILE A 7 23.85 30.39 9.74
N ILE A 8 24.30 29.40 8.98
CA ILE A 8 23.56 28.12 8.79
C ILE A 8 23.38 27.44 10.16
N LYS A 9 24.44 27.31 10.97
CA LYS A 9 24.37 26.68 12.30
C LYS A 9 23.42 27.40 13.24
N SER A 10 23.55 28.72 13.33
CA SER A 10 22.72 29.54 14.25
C SER A 10 21.23 29.58 13.81
N ASN A 11 20.93 29.37 12.54
CA ASN A 11 19.58 29.37 11.99
C ASN A 11 19.06 27.96 11.67
N SER A 12 19.73 26.88 12.06
CA SER A 12 19.37 25.51 11.68
C SER A 12 17.91 25.16 11.98
N ASN A 13 17.41 25.51 13.14
CA ASN A 13 16.01 25.29 13.53
C ASN A 13 15.03 26.09 12.65
N ARG A 14 15.37 27.34 12.29
CA ARG A 14 14.56 28.19 11.43
C ARG A 14 14.55 27.62 10.01
N ILE A 15 15.70 27.22 9.49
CA ILE A 15 15.83 26.59 8.16
C ILE A 15 14.98 25.33 8.08
N MET A 16 15.11 24.42 9.05
CA MET A 16 14.37 23.18 9.08
C MET A 16 12.85 23.39 9.21
N LYS A 17 12.43 24.36 10.01
CA LYS A 17 11.01 24.70 10.15
C LYS A 17 10.43 25.30 8.86
N SER A 18 11.14 26.27 8.26
CA SER A 18 10.72 26.88 7.00
C SER A 18 10.64 25.86 5.86
N TRP A 19 11.62 24.95 5.79
CA TRP A 19 11.61 23.85 4.84
C TRP A 19 10.42 22.91 5.06
N GLU A 20 10.18 22.49 6.30
CA GLU A 20 9.08 21.60 6.67
C GLU A 20 7.71 22.19 6.30
N ASP A 21 7.48 23.46 6.61
CA ASP A 21 6.23 24.16 6.31
C ASP A 21 5.99 24.22 4.76
N ARG A 22 7.03 24.49 3.96
CA ARG A 22 6.92 24.52 2.50
C ARG A 22 6.72 23.13 1.91
N VAL A 23 7.45 22.13 2.38
CA VAL A 23 7.31 20.75 1.90
C VAL A 23 5.91 20.23 2.17
N LYS A 24 5.34 20.49 3.36
CA LYS A 24 3.95 20.12 3.67
C LYS A 24 2.91 20.80 2.81
N ASN A 25 3.20 22.01 2.35
CA ASN A 25 2.30 22.76 1.45
C ASN A 25 2.43 22.35 -0.01
N GLU A 26 3.64 21.99 -0.46
CA GLU A 26 3.94 21.74 -1.88
C GLU A 26 3.95 20.26 -2.26
N ILE A 27 4.15 19.33 -1.28
CA ILE A 27 4.30 17.90 -1.52
C ILE A 27 3.20 17.13 -0.80
N SER A 28 2.24 16.57 -1.52
CA SER A 28 1.10 15.83 -0.95
C SER A 28 1.50 14.65 -0.06
N ALA A 29 2.54 13.89 -0.45
CA ALA A 29 3.04 12.76 0.30
C ALA A 29 3.57 13.13 1.70
N SER A 30 4.03 14.37 1.90
CA SER A 30 4.57 14.83 3.17
C SER A 30 3.51 15.13 4.23
N GLN A 31 2.26 15.36 3.82
CA GLN A 31 1.16 15.73 4.73
C GLN A 31 0.82 14.61 5.72
N ILE A 32 1.04 13.37 5.35
CA ILE A 32 0.78 12.18 6.18
C ILE A 32 1.95 11.87 7.12
N SER A 33 3.14 12.41 6.83
CA SER A 33 4.36 12.14 7.59
C SER A 33 4.41 12.98 8.89
N SER A 34 4.86 12.36 9.99
CA SER A 34 5.20 13.12 11.20
C SER A 34 6.39 14.06 10.94
N ASN A 35 6.49 15.17 11.69
CA ASN A 35 7.58 16.11 11.53
C ASN A 35 8.97 15.46 11.68
N LEU A 36 9.10 14.53 12.61
CA LEU A 36 10.35 13.80 12.84
C LEU A 36 10.72 12.91 11.63
N ALA A 37 9.75 12.15 11.12
CA ALA A 37 9.95 11.31 9.94
C ALA A 37 10.20 12.15 8.67
N LEU A 38 9.59 13.34 8.57
CA LEU A 38 9.79 14.24 7.45
C LEU A 38 11.22 14.81 7.44
N ARG A 39 11.73 15.28 8.58
CA ARG A 39 13.11 15.82 8.68
C ARG A 39 14.17 14.79 8.38
N ASN A 40 13.98 13.56 8.89
CA ASN A 40 14.89 12.42 8.71
C ASN A 40 16.38 12.83 8.77
N GLN A 41 17.15 12.61 7.71
CA GLN A 41 18.59 12.88 7.64
C GLN A 41 18.95 14.33 7.22
N LEU A 42 18.01 15.16 6.84
CA LEU A 42 18.29 16.54 6.37
C LEU A 42 18.97 17.44 7.41
N PRO A 43 18.69 17.35 8.73
CA PRO A 43 19.48 18.09 9.73
C PRO A 43 20.98 17.73 9.67
N ASN A 44 21.31 16.45 9.47
CA ASN A 44 22.69 16.00 9.34
C ASN A 44 23.35 16.57 8.06
N VAL A 45 22.61 16.54 6.94
CA VAL A 45 23.07 17.17 5.67
C VAL A 45 23.33 18.66 5.87
N LEU A 46 22.52 19.36 6.64
CA LEU A 46 22.70 20.78 6.94
C LEU A 46 23.98 21.04 7.75
N ASP A 47 24.24 20.22 8.77
CA ASP A 47 25.44 20.30 9.59
C ASP A 47 26.70 20.00 8.76
N ASP A 48 26.66 18.96 7.90
CA ASP A 48 27.76 18.59 7.02
C ASP A 48 28.09 19.71 6.00
N ILE A 49 27.07 20.34 5.40
CA ILE A 49 27.23 21.50 4.52
C ILE A 49 27.93 22.65 5.26
N SER A 50 27.49 22.93 6.49
CA SER A 50 28.11 23.98 7.32
C SER A 50 29.58 23.69 7.62
N GLU A 51 29.96 22.44 7.89
CA GLU A 51 31.35 22.05 8.10
C GLU A 51 32.18 22.15 6.84
N ILE A 52 31.66 21.74 5.67
CA ILE A 52 32.33 21.92 4.38
C ILE A 52 32.62 23.40 4.13
N LEU A 53 31.63 24.29 4.33
CA LEU A 53 31.81 25.73 4.20
C LEU A 53 32.87 26.29 5.15
N THR A 54 33.01 25.72 6.35
CA THR A 54 34.00 26.17 7.34
C THR A 54 35.43 25.80 6.90
N ARG A 55 35.63 24.66 6.25
CA ARG A 55 36.93 24.08 5.87
C ARG A 55 37.30 24.32 4.42
N TYR A 56 36.47 25.02 3.65
CA TYR A 56 36.67 25.20 2.22
C TYR A 56 37.91 25.98 1.87
N ASP A 57 38.79 25.37 1.09
CA ASP A 57 40.03 25.93 0.59
C ASP A 57 40.18 25.83 -0.94
N GLY A 58 39.05 25.51 -1.63
CA GLY A 58 38.95 25.40 -3.08
C GLY A 58 38.04 24.27 -3.55
N PHE A 59 37.55 24.37 -4.78
CA PHE A 59 36.55 23.46 -5.36
C PHE A 59 37.01 21.98 -5.41
N LEU A 60 38.31 21.74 -5.70
CA LEU A 60 38.90 20.39 -5.78
C LEU A 60 39.00 19.66 -4.41
N GLU A 61 38.78 20.36 -3.30
CA GLU A 61 38.86 19.79 -1.95
C GLU A 61 37.50 19.37 -1.39
N VAL A 62 36.39 19.80 -1.99
CA VAL A 62 35.06 19.41 -1.53
C VAL A 62 34.89 17.89 -1.59
N GLU A 63 35.28 17.24 -2.70
CA GLU A 63 35.19 15.79 -2.87
C GLU A 63 36.11 14.99 -1.96
N ARG A 64 37.24 15.58 -1.53
CA ARG A 64 38.23 14.94 -0.63
C ARG A 64 37.86 15.10 0.84
N ASN A 65 36.86 15.89 1.15
CA ASN A 65 36.44 16.13 2.51
C ASN A 65 35.64 14.91 3.06
N GLU A 66 36.02 14.44 4.26
CA GLU A 66 35.30 13.33 4.92
C GLU A 66 33.81 13.63 5.08
N LYS A 67 33.45 14.89 5.31
CA LYS A 67 32.04 15.33 5.42
C LYS A 67 31.24 15.21 4.13
N TYR A 68 31.89 15.27 2.99
CA TYR A 68 31.23 14.98 1.71
C TYR A 68 30.76 13.52 1.63
N ASN A 69 31.56 12.59 2.14
CA ASN A 69 31.15 11.18 2.23
C ASN A 69 29.99 10.97 3.22
N GLU A 70 29.93 11.76 4.30
CA GLU A 70 28.80 11.75 5.23
C GLU A 70 27.52 12.27 4.57
N ILE A 71 27.58 13.33 3.76
CA ILE A 71 26.45 13.81 2.95
C ILE A 71 25.93 12.68 2.03
N ILE A 72 26.83 11.99 1.33
CA ILE A 72 26.45 10.86 0.48
C ILE A 72 25.71 9.79 1.31
N LYS A 73 26.27 9.40 2.46
CA LYS A 73 25.67 8.40 3.35
C LYS A 73 24.28 8.83 3.86
N ASN A 74 24.19 10.06 4.39
CA ASN A 74 22.92 10.62 4.88
C ASN A 74 21.86 10.69 3.76
N SER A 75 22.29 10.99 2.54
CA SER A 75 21.43 11.06 1.36
C SER A 75 20.96 9.68 0.89
N LEU A 76 21.81 8.64 0.97
CA LEU A 76 21.42 7.24 0.73
C LEU A 76 20.33 6.82 1.72
N ASP A 77 20.53 7.11 3.02
CA ASP A 77 19.55 6.76 4.06
C ASP A 77 18.24 7.54 3.90
N HIS A 78 18.31 8.80 3.47
CA HIS A 78 17.13 9.60 3.14
C HIS A 78 16.32 8.98 2.00
N GLY A 79 16.97 8.59 0.91
CA GLY A 79 16.33 7.92 -0.22
C GLY A 79 15.66 6.60 0.18
N ARG A 80 16.37 5.75 0.94
CA ARG A 80 15.82 4.49 1.48
C ARG A 80 14.59 4.71 2.36
N HIS A 81 14.66 5.68 3.27
CA HIS A 81 13.55 6.01 4.15
C HIS A 81 12.32 6.48 3.35
N ARG A 82 12.50 7.30 2.32
CA ARG A 82 11.39 7.71 1.45
C ARG A 82 10.82 6.55 0.65
N ALA A 83 11.64 5.58 0.24
CA ALA A 83 11.17 4.39 -0.46
C ALA A 83 10.27 3.49 0.40
N THR A 84 10.45 3.48 1.74
CA THR A 84 9.56 2.77 2.65
C THR A 84 8.23 3.50 2.88
N SER A 85 8.13 4.76 2.48
CA SER A 85 6.91 5.56 2.57
C SER A 85 6.10 5.38 1.28
N SER A 86 4.91 4.78 1.37
CA SER A 86 4.10 4.30 0.23
C SER A 86 3.66 5.35 -0.78
N HIS A 87 3.80 6.63 -0.45
CA HIS A 87 3.25 7.73 -1.26
C HIS A 87 4.31 8.60 -1.93
N TYR A 88 5.59 8.36 -1.66
CA TYR A 88 6.66 9.16 -2.25
C TYR A 88 7.00 8.72 -3.68
N THR A 89 7.29 9.71 -4.51
CA THR A 89 7.83 9.53 -5.86
C THR A 89 9.23 10.14 -5.97
N VAL A 90 10.02 9.71 -6.95
CA VAL A 90 11.33 10.34 -7.25
C VAL A 90 11.20 11.85 -7.41
N LYS A 91 10.15 12.31 -8.13
CA LYS A 91 9.89 13.75 -8.31
C LYS A 91 9.76 14.48 -6.97
N GLN A 92 9.03 13.92 -6.03
CA GLN A 92 8.81 14.54 -4.72
C GLN A 92 10.08 14.60 -3.87
N ILE A 93 10.94 13.58 -3.94
CA ILE A 93 12.26 13.63 -3.30
C ILE A 93 13.12 14.74 -3.89
N LEU A 94 13.16 14.86 -5.20
CA LEU A 94 13.88 15.96 -5.86
C LEU A 94 13.32 17.32 -5.45
N GLN A 95 11.98 17.44 -5.33
CA GLN A 95 11.33 18.66 -4.86
C GLN A 95 11.72 19.03 -3.42
N GLU A 96 11.86 18.04 -2.49
CA GLU A 96 12.34 18.29 -1.13
C GLU A 96 13.70 18.99 -1.12
N TYR A 97 14.66 18.52 -1.93
CA TYR A 97 15.98 19.13 -2.04
C TYR A 97 15.97 20.52 -2.72
N VAL A 98 15.13 20.69 -3.74
CA VAL A 98 14.93 22.01 -4.38
C VAL A 98 14.38 23.03 -3.38
N ILE A 99 13.39 22.65 -2.57
CA ILE A 99 12.84 23.50 -1.52
C ILE A 99 13.92 23.78 -0.47
N PHE A 100 14.72 22.80 -0.10
CA PHE A 100 15.80 22.93 0.86
C PHE A 100 16.87 23.93 0.39
N HIS A 101 17.28 23.82 -0.87
CA HIS A 101 18.21 24.77 -1.49
C HIS A 101 17.66 26.21 -1.47
N ARG A 102 16.38 26.41 -1.82
CA ARG A 102 15.74 27.74 -1.80
C ARG A 102 15.75 28.34 -0.38
N VAL A 103 15.35 27.57 0.63
CA VAL A 103 15.34 28.03 2.01
C VAL A 103 16.74 28.40 2.51
N LEU A 104 17.76 27.59 2.18
CA LEU A 104 19.16 27.90 2.52
C LEU A 104 19.64 29.19 1.86
N THR A 105 19.38 29.35 0.56
CA THR A 105 19.77 30.52 -0.19
C THR A 105 19.11 31.79 0.39
N GLU A 106 17.81 31.77 0.65
CA GLU A 106 17.09 32.89 1.24
C GLU A 106 17.67 33.32 2.60
N VAL A 107 17.95 32.35 3.48
CA VAL A 107 18.54 32.66 4.80
C VAL A 107 19.92 33.26 4.68
N LEU A 108 20.74 32.82 3.74
CA LEU A 108 22.09 33.37 3.50
C LEU A 108 22.03 34.75 2.86
N GLU A 109 21.10 35.01 1.94
CA GLU A 109 20.86 36.31 1.33
C GLU A 109 20.36 37.34 2.33
N GLU A 110 19.37 36.96 3.16
CA GLU A 110 18.84 37.82 4.25
C GLU A 110 19.94 38.28 5.25
N ASN A 111 20.96 37.46 5.43
CA ASN A 111 22.10 37.79 6.31
C ASN A 111 23.31 38.37 5.56
N GLU A 112 23.15 38.69 4.27
CA GLU A 112 24.19 39.28 3.41
C GLU A 112 25.50 38.46 3.33
N VAL A 113 25.41 37.12 3.49
CA VAL A 113 26.57 36.21 3.48
C VAL A 113 26.61 35.29 2.26
N TYR A 114 25.67 35.42 1.33
CA TYR A 114 25.65 34.65 0.09
C TYR A 114 26.69 35.22 -0.88
N SER A 115 27.66 34.39 -1.22
CA SER A 115 28.64 34.69 -2.24
C SER A 115 28.65 33.66 -3.36
N LYS A 116 29.34 33.98 -4.49
CA LYS A 116 29.45 33.02 -5.59
C LYS A 116 30.09 31.70 -5.14
N GLU A 117 31.08 31.74 -4.27
CA GLU A 117 31.78 30.57 -3.74
C GLU A 117 30.85 29.75 -2.85
N VAL A 118 30.05 30.40 -1.98
CA VAL A 118 29.03 29.74 -1.15
C VAL A 118 28.00 29.06 -2.04
N GLY A 119 27.51 29.76 -3.07
CA GLY A 119 26.56 29.22 -4.04
C GLY A 119 27.08 27.99 -4.79
N ILE A 120 28.37 27.97 -5.16
CA ILE A 120 29.01 26.81 -5.81
C ILE A 120 29.04 25.59 -4.87
N VAL A 121 29.44 25.80 -3.61
CA VAL A 121 29.47 24.70 -2.63
C VAL A 121 28.07 24.14 -2.37
N LEU A 122 27.09 25.02 -2.12
CA LEU A 122 25.70 24.62 -1.90
C LEU A 122 25.14 23.85 -3.11
N LYS A 123 25.33 24.37 -4.31
CA LYS A 123 24.89 23.73 -5.53
C LYS A 123 25.48 22.33 -5.66
N TYR A 124 26.80 22.21 -5.56
CA TYR A 124 27.50 20.95 -5.73
C TYR A 124 27.10 19.90 -4.69
N THR A 125 27.06 20.27 -3.42
CA THR A 125 26.69 19.35 -2.32
C THR A 125 25.22 18.92 -2.39
N LEU A 126 24.31 19.84 -2.70
CA LEU A 126 22.89 19.53 -2.78
C LEU A 126 22.51 18.76 -4.05
N GLU A 127 23.16 19.06 -5.20
CA GLU A 127 22.97 18.26 -6.42
C GLU A 127 23.42 16.81 -6.20
N THR A 128 24.57 16.60 -5.53
CA THR A 128 25.04 15.25 -5.19
C THR A 128 24.08 14.56 -4.21
N ALA A 129 23.66 15.25 -3.16
CA ALA A 129 22.70 14.72 -2.19
C ALA A 129 21.38 14.33 -2.85
N MET A 130 20.88 15.17 -3.73
CA MET A 130 19.63 14.96 -4.49
C MET A 130 19.73 13.73 -5.41
N LEU A 131 20.81 13.63 -6.20
CA LEU A 131 21.03 12.50 -7.12
C LEU A 131 21.22 11.19 -6.34
N THR A 132 21.99 11.23 -5.26
CA THR A 132 22.24 10.06 -4.39
C THR A 132 20.94 9.57 -3.74
N SER A 133 20.11 10.47 -3.22
CA SER A 133 18.82 10.12 -2.63
C SER A 133 17.85 9.55 -3.67
N ALA A 134 17.81 10.13 -4.87
CA ALA A 134 16.96 9.66 -5.95
C ALA A 134 17.37 8.26 -6.44
N SER A 135 18.67 8.01 -6.59
CA SER A 135 19.20 6.68 -6.93
C SER A 135 18.87 5.67 -5.85
N SER A 136 19.20 5.96 -4.58
CA SER A 136 18.91 5.07 -3.45
C SER A 136 17.44 4.75 -3.29
N PHE A 137 16.56 5.72 -3.53
CA PHE A 137 15.11 5.49 -3.56
C PHE A 137 14.72 4.51 -4.68
N SER A 138 15.23 4.73 -5.89
CA SER A 138 14.95 3.88 -7.04
C SER A 138 15.45 2.45 -6.83
N ASP A 139 16.69 2.31 -6.33
CA ASP A 139 17.31 1.01 -6.02
C ASP A 139 16.53 0.27 -4.93
N SER A 140 16.09 0.97 -3.89
CA SER A 140 15.28 0.39 -2.82
C SER A 140 13.92 -0.09 -3.30
N LEU A 141 13.28 0.67 -4.20
CA LEU A 141 12.02 0.23 -4.82
C LEU A 141 12.23 -1.01 -5.71
N GLN A 142 13.34 -1.04 -6.46
CA GLN A 142 13.69 -2.19 -7.29
C GLN A 142 13.95 -3.43 -6.42
N GLU A 143 14.72 -3.32 -5.36
CA GLU A 143 14.99 -4.40 -4.41
C GLU A 143 13.70 -4.92 -3.75
N MET A 144 12.80 -4.02 -3.31
CA MET A 144 11.49 -4.41 -2.80
C MET A 144 10.66 -5.16 -3.85
N ARG A 145 10.67 -4.69 -5.11
CA ARG A 145 9.97 -5.36 -6.22
C ARG A 145 10.51 -6.77 -6.45
N GLU A 146 11.82 -6.95 -6.45
CA GLU A 146 12.46 -8.25 -6.66
C GLU A 146 12.16 -9.24 -5.53
N LYS A 147 12.22 -8.77 -4.28
CA LYS A 147 11.83 -9.57 -3.10
C LYS A 147 10.36 -10.01 -3.18
N LEU A 148 9.47 -9.11 -3.60
CA LEU A 148 8.05 -9.41 -3.77
C LEU A 148 7.81 -10.45 -4.87
N ILE A 149 8.44 -10.28 -6.03
CA ILE A 149 8.32 -11.25 -7.14
C ILE A 149 8.85 -12.63 -6.70
N GLY A 150 10.00 -12.68 -6.00
CA GLY A 150 10.56 -13.92 -5.48
C GLY A 150 9.63 -14.65 -4.52
N ALA A 151 9.05 -13.91 -3.58
CA ALA A 151 8.10 -14.46 -2.61
C ALA A 151 6.79 -14.92 -3.29
N LEU A 152 6.25 -14.13 -4.24
CA LEU A 152 5.07 -14.51 -5.04
C LEU A 152 5.31 -15.79 -5.86
N ALA A 153 6.48 -15.88 -6.51
CA ALA A 153 6.84 -17.08 -7.27
C ALA A 153 6.90 -18.34 -6.39
N HIS A 154 7.42 -18.20 -5.16
CA HIS A 154 7.43 -19.26 -4.17
C HIS A 154 6.01 -19.68 -3.77
N ASP A 155 5.13 -18.73 -3.49
CA ASP A 155 3.78 -19.01 -3.00
C ASP A 155 2.83 -19.52 -4.09
N ILE A 156 3.08 -19.19 -5.36
CA ILE A 156 2.40 -19.80 -6.51
C ILE A 156 2.93 -21.23 -6.74
N ARG A 157 4.24 -21.45 -6.59
CA ARG A 157 4.85 -22.79 -6.77
C ARG A 157 4.32 -23.80 -5.75
N ASN A 158 4.09 -23.37 -4.51
CA ASN A 158 3.65 -24.28 -3.44
C ASN A 158 2.32 -24.98 -3.75
N PRO A 159 1.22 -24.29 -4.04
CA PRO A 159 -0.04 -24.94 -4.40
C PRO A 159 0.04 -25.71 -5.73
N ILE A 160 0.83 -25.27 -6.71
CA ILE A 160 1.07 -26.04 -7.94
C ILE A 160 1.75 -27.36 -7.61
N SER A 161 2.80 -27.34 -6.76
CA SER A 161 3.48 -28.56 -6.31
C SER A 161 2.57 -29.47 -5.52
N ALA A 162 1.74 -28.92 -4.63
CA ALA A 162 0.77 -29.71 -3.86
C ALA A 162 -0.26 -30.38 -4.77
N ALA A 163 -0.74 -29.67 -5.81
CA ALA A 163 -1.63 -30.24 -6.80
C ALA A 163 -0.95 -31.36 -7.62
N TYR A 164 0.28 -31.10 -8.05
CA TYR A 164 1.09 -32.10 -8.78
C TYR A 164 1.25 -33.38 -7.93
N PHE A 165 1.70 -33.26 -6.69
CA PHE A 165 1.86 -34.43 -5.82
C PHE A 165 0.52 -35.15 -5.55
N ALA A 166 -0.55 -34.41 -5.30
CA ALA A 166 -1.87 -35.01 -5.07
C ALA A 166 -2.35 -35.84 -6.27
N LEU A 167 -2.03 -35.40 -7.51
CA LEU A 167 -2.37 -36.11 -8.75
C LEU A 167 -1.40 -37.25 -9.04
N ASP A 168 -0.10 -37.06 -8.76
CA ASP A 168 0.98 -38.03 -9.04
C ASP A 168 0.86 -39.29 -8.17
N ILE A 169 0.33 -39.17 -6.94
CA ILE A 169 0.14 -40.31 -6.03
C ILE A 169 -1.19 -41.08 -6.22
N ILE A 170 -2.01 -40.69 -7.21
CA ILE A 170 -3.23 -41.43 -7.54
C ILE A 170 -2.85 -42.76 -8.21
N ASP A 171 -3.17 -43.88 -7.56
CA ASP A 171 -3.08 -45.19 -8.17
C ASP A 171 -4.46 -45.57 -8.75
N PRO A 172 -4.52 -46.09 -10.02
CA PRO A 172 -5.75 -46.60 -10.59
C PRO A 172 -6.43 -47.71 -9.76
N GLU A 173 -5.66 -48.43 -8.92
CA GLU A 173 -6.15 -49.47 -8.02
C GLU A 173 -6.63 -48.92 -6.66
N ASP A 174 -6.46 -47.63 -6.37
CA ASP A 174 -6.96 -46.98 -5.17
C ASP A 174 -8.50 -47.07 -5.08
N ASP A 175 -9.02 -47.03 -3.87
CA ASP A 175 -10.46 -46.93 -3.67
C ASP A 175 -11.01 -45.58 -4.17
N LYS A 176 -12.29 -45.56 -4.59
CA LYS A 176 -12.91 -44.39 -5.17
C LYS A 176 -12.92 -43.15 -4.26
N GLU A 177 -13.01 -43.34 -2.95
CA GLU A 177 -13.03 -42.25 -1.97
C GLU A 177 -11.64 -41.61 -1.85
N ARG A 178 -10.57 -42.40 -1.87
CA ARG A 178 -9.19 -41.91 -1.88
C ARG A 178 -8.90 -41.12 -3.16
N ILE A 179 -9.26 -41.65 -4.34
CA ILE A 179 -9.12 -40.95 -5.63
C ILE A 179 -9.88 -39.62 -5.61
N LYS A 180 -11.15 -39.63 -5.13
CA LYS A 180 -11.97 -38.44 -5.03
C LYS A 180 -11.34 -37.40 -4.12
N LYS A 181 -10.80 -37.80 -2.97
CA LYS A 181 -10.12 -36.92 -2.00
C LYS A 181 -8.87 -36.31 -2.62
N LEU A 182 -8.00 -37.10 -3.24
CA LEU A 182 -6.77 -36.60 -3.87
C LEU A 182 -7.08 -35.64 -5.02
N LYS A 183 -8.06 -35.96 -5.87
CA LYS A 183 -8.55 -35.08 -6.93
C LYS A 183 -9.07 -33.76 -6.38
N SER A 184 -9.87 -33.79 -5.30
CA SER A 184 -10.38 -32.58 -4.65
C SER A 184 -9.24 -31.72 -4.08
N MET A 185 -8.24 -32.34 -3.44
CA MET A 185 -7.05 -31.63 -2.95
C MET A 185 -6.25 -30.97 -4.09
N GLY A 186 -6.03 -31.69 -5.19
CA GLY A 186 -5.33 -31.16 -6.37
C GLY A 186 -6.07 -29.99 -6.99
N LEU A 187 -7.39 -30.10 -7.19
CA LEU A 187 -8.22 -29.04 -7.74
C LEU A 187 -8.27 -27.81 -6.82
N GLY A 188 -8.41 -27.99 -5.51
CA GLY A 188 -8.36 -26.91 -4.54
C GLY A 188 -7.03 -26.16 -4.53
N SER A 189 -5.91 -26.92 -4.65
CA SER A 189 -4.57 -26.33 -4.74
C SER A 189 -4.38 -25.53 -6.05
N LEU A 190 -4.89 -26.03 -7.18
CA LEU A 190 -4.84 -25.29 -8.46
C LEU A 190 -5.72 -24.02 -8.41
N LYS A 191 -6.92 -24.10 -7.81
CA LYS A 191 -7.79 -22.93 -7.62
C LYS A 191 -7.04 -21.86 -6.83
N LYS A 192 -6.37 -22.23 -5.75
CA LYS A 192 -5.57 -21.29 -4.94
C LYS A 192 -4.42 -20.66 -5.73
N ALA A 193 -3.73 -21.40 -6.59
CA ALA A 193 -2.68 -20.85 -7.45
C ALA A 193 -3.24 -19.82 -8.45
N LEU A 194 -4.40 -20.11 -9.06
CA LEU A 194 -5.07 -19.19 -9.98
C LEU A 194 -5.50 -17.90 -9.27
N GLU A 195 -6.09 -17.99 -8.10
CA GLU A 195 -6.48 -16.83 -7.28
C GLU A 195 -5.28 -15.92 -6.96
N LEU A 196 -4.10 -16.50 -6.68
CA LEU A 196 -2.87 -15.73 -6.46
C LEU A 196 -2.41 -15.01 -7.73
N VAL A 197 -2.47 -15.66 -8.88
CA VAL A 197 -2.09 -15.06 -10.18
C VAL A 197 -3.05 -13.93 -10.55
N GLU A 198 -4.35 -14.14 -10.43
CA GLU A 198 -5.36 -13.12 -10.70
C GLU A 198 -5.20 -11.92 -9.77
N GLY A 199 -4.99 -12.17 -8.47
CA GLY A 199 -4.72 -11.13 -7.48
C GLY A 199 -3.51 -10.28 -7.84
N LEU A 200 -2.44 -10.91 -8.34
CA LEU A 200 -1.25 -10.21 -8.79
C LEU A 200 -1.51 -9.34 -10.03
N LEU A 201 -2.22 -9.88 -11.02
CA LEU A 201 -2.55 -9.15 -12.25
C LEU A 201 -3.41 -7.92 -11.96
N ASP A 202 -4.43 -8.05 -11.12
CA ASP A 202 -5.26 -6.92 -10.71
C ASP A 202 -4.45 -5.85 -9.97
N ALA A 203 -3.60 -6.30 -9.06
CA ALA A 203 -2.76 -5.41 -8.28
C ALA A 203 -1.76 -4.62 -9.16
N ILE A 204 -1.20 -5.25 -10.19
CA ILE A 204 -0.33 -4.60 -11.18
C ILE A 204 -1.14 -3.57 -11.99
N SER A 205 -2.32 -3.94 -12.46
CA SER A 205 -3.19 -3.05 -13.25
C SER A 205 -3.65 -1.83 -12.45
N ILE A 206 -4.01 -2.01 -11.19
CA ILE A 206 -4.36 -0.92 -10.26
C ILE A 206 -3.16 0.03 -10.08
N LYS A 207 -1.96 -0.51 -9.82
CA LYS A 207 -0.74 0.30 -9.62
C LYS A 207 -0.29 1.03 -10.88
N ALA A 208 -0.53 0.45 -12.06
CA ALA A 208 -0.24 1.09 -13.34
C ALA A 208 -1.23 2.24 -13.68
N GLY A 209 -2.27 2.45 -12.85
CA GLY A 209 -3.31 3.43 -13.12
C GLY A 209 -4.32 2.99 -14.20
N GLU A 210 -4.26 1.72 -14.61
CA GLU A 210 -5.19 1.16 -15.60
C GLU A 210 -6.53 0.74 -14.97
N GLY A 211 -6.57 0.60 -13.64
CA GLY A 211 -7.75 0.19 -12.89
C GLY A 211 -8.12 -1.29 -13.08
N ILE A 212 -9.31 -1.65 -12.58
CA ILE A 212 -9.88 -2.99 -12.76
C ILE A 212 -10.86 -2.97 -13.91
N THR A 213 -10.82 -4.01 -14.76
CA THR A 213 -11.84 -4.20 -15.80
C THR A 213 -13.01 -4.95 -15.19
N LEU A 214 -14.21 -4.34 -15.16
CA LEU A 214 -15.45 -4.93 -14.65
C LEU A 214 -16.42 -5.24 -15.78
N ASN A 215 -17.21 -6.32 -15.58
CA ASN A 215 -18.29 -6.73 -16.48
C ASN A 215 -19.64 -6.53 -15.78
N PHE A 216 -20.30 -5.41 -16.07
CA PHE A 216 -21.57 -5.06 -15.42
C PHE A 216 -22.75 -5.78 -16.05
N GLU A 217 -23.55 -6.46 -15.23
CA GLU A 217 -24.76 -7.16 -15.60
C GLU A 217 -25.90 -6.83 -14.64
N ALA A 218 -27.16 -7.00 -15.09
CA ALA A 218 -28.32 -6.88 -14.21
C ALA A 218 -28.47 -8.20 -13.43
N ILE A 219 -28.16 -8.17 -12.14
CA ILE A 219 -28.13 -9.36 -11.27
C ILE A 219 -28.84 -9.10 -9.94
N ASP A 220 -29.21 -10.17 -9.26
CA ASP A 220 -29.54 -10.15 -7.85
C ASP A 220 -28.28 -10.38 -7.03
N ILE A 221 -27.81 -9.34 -6.34
CA ILE A 221 -26.57 -9.38 -5.58
C ILE A 221 -26.66 -10.29 -4.33
N ILE A 222 -27.86 -10.56 -3.82
CA ILE A 222 -28.07 -11.44 -2.66
C ILE A 222 -27.62 -12.87 -2.99
N GLU A 223 -27.90 -13.35 -4.18
CA GLU A 223 -27.52 -14.70 -4.61
C GLU A 223 -26.00 -14.86 -4.64
N GLU A 224 -25.27 -13.80 -5.08
CA GLU A 224 -23.81 -13.78 -5.10
C GLU A 224 -23.22 -13.85 -3.68
N ILE A 225 -23.77 -13.06 -2.76
CA ILE A 225 -23.29 -13.00 -1.36
C ILE A 225 -23.64 -14.30 -0.62
N LYS A 226 -24.84 -14.83 -0.84
CA LYS A 226 -25.32 -16.08 -0.25
C LYS A 226 -24.42 -17.25 -0.65
N TRP A 227 -24.05 -17.33 -1.92
CA TRP A 227 -23.13 -18.35 -2.42
C TRP A 227 -21.80 -18.32 -1.67
N VAL A 228 -21.22 -17.12 -1.44
CA VAL A 228 -19.95 -16.97 -0.68
C VAL A 228 -20.10 -17.42 0.77
N CYS A 229 -21.20 -17.05 1.43
CA CYS A 229 -21.44 -17.46 2.82
C CYS A 229 -21.63 -18.98 2.94
N GLU A 230 -22.33 -19.61 2.01
CA GLU A 230 -22.53 -21.06 1.96
C GLU A 230 -21.20 -21.80 1.70
N GLU A 231 -20.38 -21.33 0.76
CA GLU A 231 -19.04 -21.91 0.50
C GLU A 231 -18.13 -21.76 1.74
N ALA A 232 -18.13 -20.60 2.38
CA ALA A 232 -17.33 -20.37 3.58
C ALA A 232 -17.75 -21.31 4.73
N ASN A 233 -19.04 -21.55 4.94
CA ASN A 233 -19.55 -22.49 5.94
C ASN A 233 -19.20 -23.95 5.65
N GLN A 234 -18.87 -24.32 4.40
CA GLN A 234 -18.38 -25.67 4.06
C GLN A 234 -16.88 -25.83 4.31
N ILE A 235 -16.11 -24.75 4.23
CA ILE A 235 -14.64 -24.79 4.27
C ILE A 235 -14.10 -24.48 5.65
N TYR A 236 -14.70 -23.52 6.36
CA TYR A 236 -14.21 -23.00 7.64
C TYR A 236 -15.05 -23.49 8.82
N LEU A 237 -14.42 -23.48 10.02
CA LEU A 237 -15.09 -23.88 11.26
C LEU A 237 -15.96 -22.76 11.84
N ASN A 238 -15.60 -21.50 11.55
CA ASN A 238 -16.38 -20.35 12.00
C ASN A 238 -17.69 -20.27 11.22
N GLU A 239 -18.80 -20.08 11.93
CA GLU A 239 -20.09 -19.85 11.31
C GLU A 239 -20.12 -18.49 10.60
N VAL A 240 -20.58 -18.46 9.34
CA VAL A 240 -20.80 -17.23 8.56
C VAL A 240 -22.30 -17.02 8.39
N ILE A 241 -22.81 -15.96 9.01
CA ILE A 241 -24.25 -15.66 9.06
C ILE A 241 -24.57 -14.52 8.09
N LEU A 242 -25.44 -14.77 7.10
CA LEU A 242 -25.98 -13.74 6.23
C LEU A 242 -27.25 -13.14 6.84
N GLN A 243 -27.31 -11.83 6.97
CA GLN A 243 -28.47 -11.05 7.37
C GLN A 243 -28.81 -10.04 6.28
N SER A 244 -30.06 -9.95 5.87
CA SER A 244 -30.51 -9.00 4.87
C SER A 244 -31.86 -8.39 5.26
N ASN A 245 -32.06 -7.12 4.92
CA ASN A 245 -33.34 -6.42 5.09
C ASN A 245 -34.35 -6.69 3.96
N THR A 246 -33.93 -7.44 2.92
CA THR A 246 -34.75 -7.81 1.78
C THR A 246 -34.50 -9.25 1.36
N LYS A 247 -35.37 -9.81 0.54
CA LYS A 247 -35.24 -11.18 -0.02
C LYS A 247 -34.44 -11.20 -1.33
N ASP A 248 -34.54 -10.12 -2.09
CA ASP A 248 -33.89 -9.92 -3.37
C ASP A 248 -33.35 -8.47 -3.49
N SER A 249 -32.28 -8.26 -4.20
CA SER A 249 -31.65 -6.95 -4.38
C SER A 249 -31.06 -6.84 -5.78
N PHE A 250 -31.90 -6.40 -6.73
CA PHE A 250 -31.52 -6.22 -8.12
C PHE A 250 -30.80 -4.91 -8.36
N GLY A 251 -29.75 -4.96 -9.20
CA GLY A 251 -28.97 -3.81 -9.62
C GLY A 251 -28.02 -4.16 -10.76
N VAL A 252 -27.19 -3.20 -11.17
CA VAL A 252 -26.20 -3.38 -12.22
C VAL A 252 -24.81 -3.51 -11.60
N PHE A 253 -24.32 -4.73 -11.51
CA PHE A 253 -23.08 -5.08 -10.82
C PHE A 253 -22.24 -6.05 -11.63
N ASP A 254 -20.94 -6.14 -11.30
CA ASP A 254 -20.10 -7.28 -11.67
C ASP A 254 -20.16 -8.33 -10.55
N GLY A 255 -20.96 -9.38 -10.75
CA GLY A 255 -21.18 -10.44 -9.75
C GLY A 255 -19.90 -11.15 -9.35
N THR A 256 -18.99 -11.40 -10.29
CA THR A 256 -17.70 -12.04 -10.01
C THR A 256 -16.81 -11.16 -9.14
N ALA A 257 -16.74 -9.88 -9.44
CA ALA A 257 -15.97 -8.91 -8.64
C ALA A 257 -16.57 -8.76 -7.22
N ILE A 258 -17.91 -8.75 -7.10
CA ILE A 258 -18.58 -8.69 -5.80
C ILE A 258 -18.32 -9.95 -4.97
N ARG A 259 -18.45 -11.16 -5.56
CA ARG A 259 -18.09 -12.42 -4.86
C ARG A 259 -16.70 -12.33 -4.30
N ARG A 260 -15.72 -11.97 -5.12
CA ARG A 260 -14.30 -11.84 -4.74
C ARG A 260 -14.08 -10.83 -3.61
N VAL A 261 -14.82 -9.72 -3.61
CA VAL A 261 -14.78 -8.74 -2.52
C VAL A 261 -15.30 -9.34 -1.22
N VAL A 262 -16.47 -10.00 -1.27
CA VAL A 262 -17.07 -10.62 -0.08
C VAL A 262 -16.21 -11.77 0.43
N GLU A 263 -15.64 -12.62 -0.44
CA GLU A 263 -14.69 -13.68 -0.09
C GLU A 263 -13.44 -13.09 0.62
N ASN A 264 -12.87 -12.01 0.10
CA ASN A 264 -11.72 -11.34 0.74
C ASN A 264 -12.07 -10.80 2.13
N LEU A 265 -13.25 -10.21 2.30
CA LEU A 265 -13.67 -9.69 3.60
C LEU A 265 -14.03 -10.80 4.59
N VAL A 266 -14.70 -11.86 4.16
CA VAL A 266 -15.06 -13.02 4.99
C VAL A 266 -13.81 -13.79 5.42
N THR A 267 -12.89 -14.05 4.49
CA THR A 267 -11.61 -14.72 4.84
C THR A 267 -10.76 -13.90 5.79
N ASN A 268 -10.73 -12.58 5.64
CA ASN A 268 -10.07 -11.70 6.61
C ASN A 268 -10.76 -11.75 7.98
N ALA A 269 -12.09 -11.72 8.02
CA ALA A 269 -12.88 -11.82 9.24
C ALA A 269 -12.64 -13.13 9.99
N ILE A 270 -12.55 -14.26 9.28
CA ILE A 270 -12.23 -15.58 9.83
C ILE A 270 -10.77 -15.62 10.33
N LYS A 271 -9.85 -15.07 9.57
CA LYS A 271 -8.41 -15.10 9.87
C LYS A 271 -8.04 -14.28 11.10
N TYR A 272 -8.63 -13.09 11.24
CA TYR A 272 -8.30 -12.11 12.27
C TYR A 272 -9.36 -11.99 13.35
N GLY A 273 -10.50 -12.64 13.18
CA GLY A 273 -11.59 -12.67 14.15
C GLY A 273 -11.35 -13.64 15.31
N ALA A 274 -12.21 -13.57 16.31
CA ALA A 274 -12.23 -14.51 17.42
C ALA A 274 -12.69 -15.92 16.92
N ARG A 275 -12.03 -16.96 17.40
CA ARG A 275 -12.25 -18.35 16.89
C ARG A 275 -13.66 -18.89 17.11
N ASP A 276 -14.29 -18.50 18.21
CA ASP A 276 -15.57 -19.05 18.65
C ASP A 276 -16.75 -18.12 18.37
N GLU A 277 -16.51 -17.01 17.65
CA GLU A 277 -17.54 -16.03 17.30
C GLU A 277 -17.87 -16.11 15.80
N PRO A 278 -19.15 -15.94 15.44
CA PRO A 278 -19.57 -15.97 14.04
C PRO A 278 -19.14 -14.70 13.29
N VAL A 279 -18.84 -14.88 12.01
CA VAL A 279 -18.70 -13.76 11.08
C VAL A 279 -20.09 -13.36 10.58
N ARG A 280 -20.45 -12.08 10.67
CA ARG A 280 -21.74 -11.57 10.22
C ARG A 280 -21.57 -10.80 8.92
N VAL A 281 -22.25 -11.25 7.88
CA VAL A 281 -22.40 -10.55 6.61
C VAL A 281 -23.78 -9.90 6.59
N ILE A 282 -23.81 -8.57 6.59
CA ILE A 282 -25.07 -7.81 6.69
C ILE A 282 -25.26 -7.05 5.39
N LEU A 283 -26.38 -7.26 4.71
CA LEU A 283 -26.77 -6.53 3.52
C LEU A 283 -27.94 -5.61 3.82
N GLU A 284 -27.76 -4.34 3.56
CA GLU A 284 -28.81 -3.31 3.61
C GLU A 284 -29.05 -2.77 2.22
N ASP A 285 -30.24 -2.99 1.72
CA ASP A 285 -30.69 -2.49 0.41
C ASP A 285 -31.52 -1.23 0.57
N SER A 286 -31.17 -0.21 -0.21
CA SER A 286 -31.94 1.00 -0.42
C SER A 286 -32.27 1.18 -1.91
N HIS A 287 -33.03 2.22 -2.26
CA HIS A 287 -33.42 2.45 -3.65
C HIS A 287 -32.23 2.70 -4.60
N GLU A 288 -31.19 3.40 -4.14
CA GLU A 288 -30.05 3.84 -4.97
C GLU A 288 -28.75 3.13 -4.63
N GLU A 289 -28.63 2.58 -3.42
CA GLU A 289 -27.38 2.09 -2.86
C GLU A 289 -27.57 0.78 -2.11
N ILE A 290 -26.57 -0.08 -2.20
CA ILE A 290 -26.45 -1.29 -1.37
C ILE A 290 -25.27 -1.11 -0.44
N VAL A 291 -25.42 -1.49 0.82
CA VAL A 291 -24.35 -1.54 1.80
C VAL A 291 -24.17 -2.98 2.26
N ILE A 292 -22.97 -3.53 2.00
CA ILE A 292 -22.54 -4.83 2.47
C ILE A 292 -21.59 -4.62 3.63
N ARG A 293 -21.88 -5.14 4.83
CA ARG A 293 -20.98 -5.11 5.97
C ARG A 293 -20.54 -6.51 6.31
N VAL A 294 -19.23 -6.66 6.54
CA VAL A 294 -18.65 -7.88 7.09
C VAL A 294 -18.08 -7.53 8.45
N HIS A 295 -18.60 -8.19 9.46
CA HIS A 295 -18.26 -7.95 10.86
C HIS A 295 -17.69 -9.20 11.52
N ASN A 296 -16.65 -9.02 12.31
CA ASN A 296 -16.09 -10.02 13.21
C ASN A 296 -15.74 -9.42 14.57
N GLU A 297 -15.92 -10.22 15.61
CA GLU A 297 -15.32 -9.96 16.92
C GLU A 297 -13.85 -10.32 16.89
N GLY A 298 -13.02 -9.69 17.74
CA GLY A 298 -11.58 -9.96 17.84
C GLY A 298 -10.77 -8.72 18.18
N GLU A 299 -9.45 -8.80 18.05
CA GLU A 299 -8.55 -7.66 18.29
C GLU A 299 -8.82 -6.53 17.29
N SER A 300 -8.79 -5.29 17.81
CA SER A 300 -8.96 -4.11 16.96
C SER A 300 -7.72 -3.84 16.10
N ILE A 301 -7.96 -3.20 14.96
CA ILE A 301 -6.91 -2.65 14.11
C ILE A 301 -6.52 -1.28 14.67
N ASP A 302 -5.22 -1.11 14.99
CA ASP A 302 -4.68 0.16 15.49
C ASP A 302 -5.07 1.32 14.54
N GLU A 303 -5.54 2.42 15.10
CA GLU A 303 -6.06 3.58 14.38
C GLU A 303 -5.08 4.11 13.31
N LYS A 304 -3.77 4.03 13.61
CA LYS A 304 -2.69 4.40 12.68
C LYS A 304 -2.63 3.51 11.43
N HIS A 305 -3.06 2.25 11.54
CA HIS A 305 -3.02 1.29 10.45
C HIS A 305 -4.33 1.19 9.67
N GLN A 306 -5.44 1.75 10.18
CA GLN A 306 -6.76 1.61 9.53
C GLN A 306 -6.83 2.23 8.13
N THR A 307 -6.06 3.29 7.86
CA THR A 307 -5.94 3.87 6.51
C THR A 307 -4.97 3.10 5.63
N GLU A 308 -3.91 2.55 6.23
CA GLU A 308 -2.81 1.90 5.50
C GLU A 308 -3.15 0.49 5.02
N ILE A 309 -4.08 -0.21 5.66
CA ILE A 309 -4.43 -1.60 5.28
C ILE A 309 -5.09 -1.73 3.90
N PHE A 310 -5.58 -0.63 3.33
CA PHE A 310 -6.10 -0.57 1.96
C PHE A 310 -5.02 -0.30 0.91
N GLU A 311 -3.77 -0.09 1.35
CA GLU A 311 -2.65 0.13 0.45
C GLU A 311 -2.05 -1.19 -0.04
N PHE A 312 -1.55 -1.16 -1.25
CA PHE A 312 -0.96 -2.32 -1.90
C PHE A 312 0.23 -2.89 -1.11
N LEU A 313 0.19 -4.20 -0.80
CA LEU A 313 1.23 -4.95 -0.10
C LEU A 313 1.51 -4.50 1.35
N LYS A 314 0.66 -3.68 1.95
CA LYS A 314 0.75 -3.44 3.39
C LYS A 314 0.04 -4.55 4.16
N ARG A 315 0.74 -5.08 5.15
CA ARG A 315 0.20 -6.03 6.13
C ARG A 315 -0.06 -5.27 7.42
N GLY A 316 -1.18 -5.52 8.05
CA GLY A 316 -1.32 -5.32 9.50
C GLY A 316 -0.28 -6.17 10.24
N ARG A 317 -0.24 -6.24 11.54
CA ARG A 317 0.75 -6.95 12.34
C ARG A 317 1.16 -8.31 11.75
N GLU A 318 2.48 -8.59 11.73
CA GLU A 318 3.02 -9.94 11.56
C GLU A 318 2.59 -10.79 12.76
N THR A 319 1.54 -11.57 12.62
CA THR A 319 1.22 -12.61 13.58
C THR A 319 1.95 -13.88 13.15
N ASP A 320 2.91 -14.30 13.96
CA ASP A 320 3.88 -15.38 13.76
C ASP A 320 3.27 -16.78 13.52
N ASN A 321 1.95 -16.94 13.52
CA ASN A 321 1.28 -18.26 13.56
C ASN A 321 0.15 -18.47 12.53
N SER A 322 -0.06 -17.62 11.56
CA SER A 322 -1.14 -17.89 10.60
C SER A 322 -0.62 -18.67 9.38
N ARG A 323 -1.02 -19.95 9.29
CA ARG A 323 -0.88 -20.83 8.10
C ARG A 323 -1.59 -20.29 6.84
N LEU A 324 -2.27 -19.15 6.94
CA LEU A 324 -2.97 -18.44 5.87
C LEU A 324 -2.17 -17.18 5.54
N GLU A 325 -1.19 -17.29 4.66
CA GLU A 325 -0.45 -16.14 4.12
C GLU A 325 -1.36 -15.29 3.23
N SER A 326 -1.56 -14.02 3.58
CA SER A 326 -2.23 -13.04 2.72
C SER A 326 -1.23 -11.95 2.29
N TRP A 327 -1.21 -11.65 1.01
CA TRP A 327 -0.25 -10.74 0.38
C TRP A 327 -0.58 -9.24 0.56
N GLY A 328 -1.60 -8.90 1.34
CA GLY A 328 -2.07 -7.52 1.47
C GLY A 328 -2.69 -6.96 0.18
N MET A 329 -3.08 -7.83 -0.75
CA MET A 329 -3.72 -7.44 -2.01
C MET A 329 -5.26 -7.40 -1.90
N GLY A 330 -5.85 -8.20 -1.02
CA GLY A 330 -7.31 -8.37 -0.93
C GLY A 330 -8.05 -7.06 -0.64
N LEU A 331 -7.61 -6.27 0.33
CA LEU A 331 -8.26 -5.01 0.68
C LEU A 331 -8.06 -3.91 -0.38
N THR A 332 -6.96 -3.93 -1.13
CA THR A 332 -6.76 -3.05 -2.28
C THR A 332 -7.79 -3.34 -3.37
N ILE A 333 -8.06 -4.63 -3.64
CA ILE A 333 -9.10 -5.06 -4.59
C ILE A 333 -10.47 -4.62 -4.09
N VAL A 334 -10.79 -4.80 -2.81
CA VAL A 334 -12.05 -4.35 -2.19
C VAL A 334 -12.28 -2.86 -2.43
N LYS A 335 -11.28 -2.02 -2.16
CA LYS A 335 -11.34 -0.58 -2.40
C LYS A 335 -11.56 -0.26 -3.88
N SER A 336 -10.84 -0.92 -4.76
CA SER A 336 -10.91 -0.69 -6.21
C SER A 336 -12.26 -1.06 -6.81
N VAL A 337 -12.81 -2.21 -6.43
CA VAL A 337 -14.14 -2.66 -6.85
C VAL A 337 -15.23 -1.73 -6.32
N ALA A 338 -15.12 -1.26 -5.06
CA ALA A 338 -16.05 -0.29 -4.49
C ALA A 338 -16.12 0.99 -5.32
N ILE A 339 -14.97 1.59 -5.61
CA ILE A 339 -14.85 2.80 -6.42
C ILE A 339 -15.42 2.58 -7.82
N ALA A 340 -15.13 1.42 -8.44
CA ALA A 340 -15.61 1.06 -9.77
C ALA A 340 -17.14 0.93 -9.86
N HIS A 341 -17.79 0.59 -8.75
CA HIS A 341 -19.25 0.59 -8.62
C HIS A 341 -19.81 1.94 -8.12
N GLY A 342 -19.04 3.02 -8.21
CA GLY A 342 -19.44 4.37 -7.79
C GLY A 342 -19.64 4.53 -6.29
N GLY A 343 -19.07 3.62 -5.50
CA GLY A 343 -19.21 3.55 -4.06
C GLY A 343 -17.89 3.77 -3.31
N LYS A 344 -17.84 3.30 -2.07
CA LYS A 344 -16.67 3.39 -1.19
C LYS A 344 -16.59 2.22 -0.23
N VAL A 345 -15.42 2.07 0.40
CA VAL A 345 -15.23 1.18 1.53
C VAL A 345 -14.86 1.99 2.78
N ASP A 346 -15.51 1.69 3.89
CA ASP A 346 -15.26 2.27 5.20
C ASP A 346 -14.87 1.16 6.19
N LEU A 347 -14.04 1.48 7.18
CA LEU A 347 -13.64 0.58 8.27
C LEU A 347 -13.96 1.20 9.62
N LYS A 348 -14.53 0.37 10.50
CA LYS A 348 -14.64 0.68 11.93
C LYS A 348 -14.08 -0.49 12.71
N SER A 349 -13.09 -0.22 13.58
CA SER A 349 -12.44 -1.25 14.39
C SER A 349 -12.14 -0.69 15.76
N THR A 350 -12.68 -1.33 16.81
CA THR A 350 -12.46 -0.97 18.21
C THR A 350 -12.47 -2.24 19.07
N ASP A 351 -11.75 -2.22 20.19
CA ASP A 351 -11.70 -3.36 21.13
C ASP A 351 -13.09 -3.74 21.70
N ALA A 352 -14.01 -2.76 21.79
CA ALA A 352 -15.34 -2.98 22.35
C ALA A 352 -16.34 -3.56 21.35
N HIS A 353 -16.11 -3.39 20.06
CA HIS A 353 -17.09 -3.73 19.01
C HIS A 353 -16.48 -4.52 17.84
N GLY A 354 -15.28 -5.07 18.01
CA GLY A 354 -14.60 -5.81 16.94
C GLY A 354 -14.32 -4.96 15.69
N THR A 355 -14.26 -5.62 14.55
CA THR A 355 -13.94 -5.01 13.25
C THR A 355 -15.08 -5.14 12.28
N THR A 356 -15.45 -4.05 11.61
CA THR A 356 -16.50 -4.00 10.58
C THR A 356 -15.97 -3.29 9.33
N PHE A 357 -15.93 -4.00 8.23
CA PHE A 357 -15.75 -3.42 6.89
C PHE A 357 -17.12 -3.14 6.29
N SER A 358 -17.32 -1.94 5.76
CA SER A 358 -18.57 -1.50 5.14
C SER A 358 -18.31 -1.11 3.69
N LEU A 359 -18.89 -1.83 2.75
CA LEU A 359 -18.82 -1.61 1.32
C LEU A 359 -20.13 -0.99 0.84
N SER A 360 -20.09 0.24 0.37
CA SER A 360 -21.23 0.91 -0.27
C SER A 360 -21.10 0.84 -1.78
N LEU A 361 -22.16 0.48 -2.49
CA LEU A 361 -22.20 0.33 -3.94
C LEU A 361 -23.46 1.01 -4.51
N LYS A 362 -23.33 1.73 -5.62
CA LYS A 362 -24.48 2.30 -6.34
C LYS A 362 -25.13 1.25 -7.23
N LYS A 363 -26.48 1.09 -7.11
CA LYS A 363 -27.23 0.06 -7.85
C LYS A 363 -27.20 0.22 -9.37
N TYR A 364 -27.13 1.46 -9.85
CA TYR A 364 -27.29 1.79 -11.27
C TYR A 364 -26.19 2.74 -11.76
N PHE A 365 -24.97 2.51 -11.30
CA PHE A 365 -23.82 3.36 -11.67
C PHE A 365 -23.42 3.17 -13.13
N ASN A 366 -23.53 1.94 -13.66
CA ASN A 366 -23.23 1.60 -15.05
C ASN A 366 -24.37 0.80 -15.66
N GLU A 367 -24.58 0.95 -16.98
CA GLU A 367 -25.57 0.17 -17.72
C GLU A 367 -24.99 -1.18 -18.17
N PRO A 368 -25.80 -2.28 -18.12
CA PRO A 368 -25.36 -3.59 -18.55
C PRO A 368 -24.88 -3.61 -20.01
N GLY A 369 -23.81 -4.32 -20.29
CA GLY A 369 -23.38 -4.67 -21.63
C GLY A 369 -22.73 -3.56 -22.47
N LYS A 370 -22.59 -2.34 -21.95
CA LYS A 370 -22.08 -1.22 -22.75
C LYS A 370 -20.59 -0.91 -22.56
N VAL A 371 -19.97 -1.21 -21.44
CA VAL A 371 -18.55 -0.83 -21.24
C VAL A 371 -17.84 -1.75 -20.22
N ARG A 372 -16.64 -2.22 -20.59
CA ARG A 372 -15.62 -2.58 -19.61
C ARG A 372 -15.09 -1.30 -19.01
N THR A 373 -15.41 -1.00 -17.78
CA THR A 373 -14.96 0.22 -17.11
C THR A 373 -13.51 0.05 -16.69
N LYS A 374 -12.60 0.78 -17.34
CA LYS A 374 -11.24 0.96 -16.83
C LYS A 374 -11.27 2.10 -15.82
N LEU A 375 -10.90 1.82 -14.58
CA LEU A 375 -10.69 2.84 -13.58
C LEU A 375 -9.31 3.45 -13.76
N ASN A 376 -9.25 4.67 -14.26
CA ASN A 376 -8.02 5.44 -14.20
C ASN A 376 -7.92 6.07 -12.80
N TYR A 377 -6.98 5.59 -12.00
CA TYR A 377 -6.56 6.24 -10.77
C TYR A 377 -5.65 7.43 -11.08
N SER A 378 -6.13 8.40 -11.83
CA SER A 378 -5.51 9.72 -11.81
C SER A 378 -6.14 10.46 -10.64
N GLU A 379 -5.51 10.40 -9.48
CA GLU A 379 -5.76 11.37 -8.43
C GLU A 379 -5.47 12.77 -8.99
N LYS A 380 -6.51 13.61 -8.97
CA LYS A 380 -6.33 15.05 -9.07
C LYS A 380 -5.87 15.60 -7.74
#